data_49729e5ea5e0e5eff0935377f5d76394
#
_entry.id   49729e5ea5e0e5eff0935377f5d76394
#
_cell.length_a   1.000
_cell.length_b   1.000
_cell.length_c   1.000
_cell.angle_alpha   90.00
_cell.angle_beta   90.00
_cell.angle_gamma   90.00
#
_symmetry.space_group_name_H-M   'P 1'
#
loop_
_entity.id
_entity.type
_entity.pdbx_description
1 polymer ?
#
loop_
_entity_poly.entity_id
_entity_poly.type
_entity_poly.pdbx_seq_one_letter_code
_entity_poly.pdbx_strand_id
1 'polypeptide(L)'
;MCAQGRPDVDANGNRRFFAGAVSDGYLQRSAPLPGYAVVAWRGRHIPDVSEMAESELSAYWAEVAQVARALTSVFQPCHLYYELLGNLVPHVHTHIVPRYVDDPCPNTPIKPWALHAVPEEALEEQVRRLRMFFAT
;
A
#
# COMPACT_ATOMS: atom_id res chain seq x y z
N MET A 1 -6.02 5.00 11.99
CA MET A 1 -5.64 3.75 11.31
C MET A 1 -6.23 2.49 11.94
N CYS A 2 -6.48 2.47 13.23
CA CYS A 2 -7.00 1.28 13.90
C CYS A 2 -8.50 1.03 13.67
N ALA A 3 -9.22 1.97 13.06
CA ALA A 3 -10.67 1.89 12.92
C ALA A 3 -11.08 0.76 11.97
N GLN A 4 -12.11 0.01 12.36
CA GLN A 4 -12.77 -0.94 11.48
C GLN A 4 -13.64 -0.18 10.47
N GLY A 5 -13.90 -0.81 9.32
CA GLY A 5 -14.74 -0.20 8.30
C GLY A 5 -14.12 1.04 7.67
N ARG A 6 -12.82 1.02 7.41
CA ARG A 6 -12.15 2.12 6.74
C ARG A 6 -12.83 2.46 5.43
N PRO A 7 -12.91 3.76 5.10
CA PRO A 7 -13.62 4.20 3.90
C PRO A 7 -12.89 3.82 2.61
N ASP A 8 -13.62 3.80 1.50
CA ASP A 8 -13.02 3.60 0.17
C ASP A 8 -12.15 4.77 -0.25
N VAL A 9 -12.44 5.97 0.25
CA VAL A 9 -11.62 7.17 0.04
C VAL A 9 -11.30 7.72 1.42
N ASP A 10 -10.02 7.79 1.77
CA ASP A 10 -9.62 8.30 3.08
C ASP A 10 -9.58 9.85 3.09
N ALA A 11 -9.26 10.44 4.26
CA ALA A 11 -9.23 11.89 4.44
C ALA A 11 -8.22 12.59 3.52
N ASN A 12 -7.20 11.88 3.05
CA ASN A 12 -6.17 12.42 2.15
C ASN A 12 -6.46 12.12 0.68
N GLY A 13 -7.58 11.50 0.38
CA GLY A 13 -7.97 11.17 -0.99
C GLY A 13 -7.35 9.90 -1.54
N ASN A 14 -6.72 9.08 -0.70
CA ASN A 14 -6.20 7.78 -1.12
C ASN A 14 -7.36 6.81 -1.33
N ARG A 15 -7.20 5.87 -2.24
CA ARG A 15 -8.27 4.95 -2.66
C ARG A 15 -8.03 3.54 -2.17
N ARG A 16 -9.00 2.97 -1.45
CA ARG A 16 -8.92 1.58 -1.01
C ARG A 16 -9.24 0.64 -2.17
N PHE A 17 -8.34 -0.25 -2.48
CA PHE A 17 -8.56 -1.30 -3.49
C PHE A 17 -8.56 -2.71 -2.88
N PHE A 18 -8.13 -2.85 -1.64
CA PHE A 18 -8.08 -4.13 -0.95
C PHE A 18 -8.67 -3.99 0.45
N ALA A 19 -9.68 -4.80 0.75
CA ALA A 19 -10.27 -4.89 2.08
C ALA A 19 -10.13 -6.34 2.53
N GLY A 20 -9.02 -6.64 3.21
CA GLY A 20 -8.72 -7.98 3.68
C GLY A 20 -9.32 -8.28 5.04
N ALA A 21 -9.03 -9.47 5.54
CA ALA A 21 -9.48 -9.89 6.87
C ALA A 21 -8.78 -9.10 7.98
N VAL A 22 -7.50 -8.76 7.78
CA VAL A 22 -6.69 -8.10 8.82
C VAL A 22 -6.05 -6.80 8.34
N SER A 23 -6.24 -6.40 7.10
CA SER A 23 -5.62 -5.17 6.58
C SER A 23 -6.44 -4.53 5.49
N ASP A 24 -6.12 -3.27 5.19
CA ASP A 24 -6.65 -2.52 4.07
C ASP A 24 -5.51 -2.00 3.21
N GLY A 25 -5.65 -2.10 1.89
CA GLY A 25 -4.69 -1.58 0.93
C GLY A 25 -5.22 -0.34 0.23
N TYR A 26 -4.44 0.74 0.26
CA TYR A 26 -4.78 2.03 -0.33
C TYR A 26 -3.79 2.43 -1.41
N LEU A 27 -4.29 2.74 -2.59
CA LEU A 27 -3.47 3.38 -3.63
C LEU A 27 -3.36 4.87 -3.29
N GLN A 28 -2.15 5.36 -3.25
CA GLN A 28 -1.88 6.72 -2.81
C GLN A 28 -2.18 7.72 -3.91
N ARG A 29 -2.86 8.82 -3.55
CA ARG A 29 -3.18 9.91 -4.46
C ARG A 29 -1.93 10.66 -4.92
N SER A 30 -0.90 10.71 -4.08
CA SER A 30 0.39 11.28 -4.43
C SER A 30 1.44 10.20 -4.36
N ALA A 31 2.24 10.07 -5.39
CA ALA A 31 3.18 8.96 -5.54
C ALA A 31 4.49 9.41 -6.14
N PRO A 32 5.62 8.77 -5.74
CA PRO A 32 6.90 9.02 -6.40
C PRO A 32 6.97 8.33 -7.76
N LEU A 33 6.31 7.18 -7.86
CA LEU A 33 6.25 6.34 -9.07
C LEU A 33 4.86 5.69 -9.12
N PRO A 34 4.40 5.27 -10.31
CA PRO A 34 3.08 4.65 -10.43
C PRO A 34 2.92 3.43 -9.52
N GLY A 35 1.77 3.32 -8.87
CA GLY A 35 1.41 2.15 -8.08
C GLY A 35 1.83 2.21 -6.61
N TYR A 36 2.23 3.36 -6.11
CA TYR A 36 2.57 3.52 -4.70
C TYR A 36 1.35 3.21 -3.83
N ALA A 37 1.48 2.24 -2.93
CA ALA A 37 0.39 1.78 -2.08
C ALA A 37 0.83 1.66 -0.63
N VAL A 38 -0.15 1.73 0.27
CA VAL A 38 0.06 1.50 1.70
C VAL A 38 -0.91 0.41 2.16
N VAL A 39 -0.39 -0.59 2.84
CA VAL A 39 -1.19 -1.63 3.50
C VAL A 39 -1.19 -1.34 4.99
N ALA A 40 -2.36 -1.13 5.57
CA ALA A 40 -2.51 -0.79 6.98
C ALA A 40 -3.13 -1.95 7.74
N TRP A 41 -2.49 -2.37 8.84
CA TRP A 41 -3.04 -3.36 9.77
C TRP A 41 -4.39 -2.88 10.32
N ARG A 42 -5.33 -3.78 10.39
CA ARG A 42 -6.64 -3.53 10.98
C ARG A 42 -6.89 -4.53 12.09
N GLY A 43 -7.26 -4.04 13.25
CA GLY A 43 -7.48 -4.88 14.41
C GLY A 43 -7.10 -4.10 15.66
N ARG A 44 -6.59 -4.79 16.66
CA ARG A 44 -6.13 -4.11 17.87
C ARG A 44 -4.96 -3.16 17.51
N HIS A 45 -4.81 -2.10 18.27
CA HIS A 45 -3.74 -1.14 18.03
C HIS A 45 -2.37 -1.78 18.27
N ILE A 46 -1.55 -1.84 17.23
CA ILE A 46 -0.19 -2.37 17.29
C ILE A 46 0.75 -1.34 16.65
N PRO A 47 1.62 -0.69 17.43
CA PRO A 47 2.51 0.33 16.87
C PRO A 47 3.71 -0.23 16.12
N ASP A 48 4.15 -1.44 16.43
CA ASP A 48 5.34 -2.05 15.83
C ASP A 48 5.15 -3.55 15.60
N VAL A 49 5.74 -4.08 14.53
CA VAL A 49 5.60 -5.51 14.17
C VAL A 49 6.13 -6.44 15.25
N SER A 50 7.08 -5.99 16.07
CA SER A 50 7.62 -6.79 17.17
C SER A 50 6.57 -7.11 18.24
N GLU A 51 5.47 -6.37 18.27
CA GLU A 51 4.37 -6.54 19.23
C GLU A 51 3.24 -7.39 18.67
N MET A 52 3.35 -7.85 17.44
CA MET A 52 2.36 -8.73 16.83
C MET A 52 2.55 -10.17 17.30
N ALA A 53 1.44 -10.84 17.57
CA ALA A 53 1.47 -12.28 17.78
C ALA A 53 1.86 -12.99 16.46
N GLU A 54 2.39 -14.19 16.56
CA GLU A 54 2.84 -14.94 15.38
C GLU A 54 1.72 -15.15 14.36
N SER A 55 0.50 -15.44 14.82
CA SER A 55 -0.65 -15.59 13.93
C SER A 55 -1.06 -14.28 13.26
N GLU A 56 -0.96 -13.15 13.98
CA GLU A 56 -1.22 -11.82 13.42
C GLU A 56 -0.19 -11.47 12.36
N LEU A 57 1.06 -11.73 12.65
CA LEU A 57 2.18 -11.46 11.73
C LEU A 57 2.03 -12.25 10.44
N SER A 58 1.73 -13.55 10.56
CA SER A 58 1.51 -14.44 9.42
C SER A 58 0.36 -13.96 8.54
N ALA A 59 -0.77 -13.64 9.15
CA ALA A 59 -1.96 -13.16 8.43
C ALA A 59 -1.70 -11.83 7.74
N TYR A 60 -1.04 -10.91 8.42
CA TYR A 60 -0.72 -9.60 7.87
C TYR A 60 0.19 -9.69 6.65
N TRP A 61 1.30 -10.42 6.77
CA TRP A 61 2.25 -10.55 5.64
C TRP A 61 1.67 -11.31 4.46
N ALA A 62 0.78 -12.27 4.72
CA ALA A 62 0.05 -12.94 3.64
C ALA A 62 -0.80 -11.94 2.84
N GLU A 63 -1.44 -10.99 3.52
CA GLU A 63 -2.24 -9.95 2.85
C GLU A 63 -1.37 -8.92 2.14
N VAL A 64 -0.25 -8.52 2.75
CA VAL A 64 0.73 -7.66 2.07
C VAL A 64 1.18 -8.30 0.75
N ALA A 65 1.45 -9.61 0.77
CA ALA A 65 1.82 -10.33 -0.45
C ALA A 65 0.71 -10.34 -1.50
N GLN A 66 -0.55 -10.46 -1.09
CA GLN A 66 -1.69 -10.37 -2.02
C GLN A 66 -1.76 -9.00 -2.70
N VAL A 67 -1.60 -7.94 -1.93
CA VAL A 67 -1.57 -6.58 -2.46
C VAL A 67 -0.39 -6.41 -3.43
N ALA A 68 0.78 -6.93 -3.06
CA ALA A 68 1.97 -6.88 -3.92
C ALA A 68 1.74 -7.56 -5.27
N ARG A 69 1.05 -8.72 -5.28
CA ARG A 69 0.72 -9.42 -6.53
C ARG A 69 -0.21 -8.60 -7.41
N ALA A 70 -1.19 -7.92 -6.82
CA ALA A 70 -2.08 -7.04 -7.57
C ALA A 70 -1.32 -5.87 -8.21
N LEU A 71 -0.44 -5.23 -7.45
CA LEU A 71 0.39 -4.14 -7.95
C LEU A 71 1.29 -4.62 -9.09
N THR A 72 1.89 -5.77 -8.95
CA THR A 72 2.74 -6.37 -9.99
C THR A 72 1.94 -6.64 -11.25
N SER A 73 0.73 -7.17 -11.12
CA SER A 73 -0.13 -7.47 -12.28
C SER A 73 -0.55 -6.22 -13.04
N VAL A 74 -0.91 -5.17 -12.32
CA VAL A 74 -1.45 -3.94 -12.94
C VAL A 74 -0.33 -3.03 -13.47
N PHE A 75 0.74 -2.85 -12.71
CA PHE A 75 1.77 -1.87 -13.03
C PHE A 75 3.03 -2.46 -13.68
N GLN A 76 3.24 -3.76 -13.58
CA GLN A 76 4.37 -4.48 -14.18
C GLN A 76 5.74 -3.86 -13.85
N PRO A 77 6.04 -3.64 -12.56
CA PRO A 77 7.34 -3.10 -12.16
C PRO A 77 8.46 -4.13 -12.31
N CYS A 78 9.72 -3.67 -12.26
CA CYS A 78 10.87 -4.55 -12.21
C CYS A 78 10.94 -5.28 -10.87
N HIS A 79 10.66 -4.57 -9.77
CA HIS A 79 10.64 -5.11 -8.42
C HIS A 79 9.87 -4.16 -7.51
N LEU A 80 9.65 -4.57 -6.25
CA LEU A 80 8.93 -3.78 -5.27
C LEU A 80 9.84 -3.49 -4.08
N TYR A 81 9.77 -2.27 -3.57
CA TYR A 81 10.35 -1.92 -2.28
C TYR A 81 9.25 -1.95 -1.22
N TYR A 82 9.60 -2.45 -0.05
CA TYR A 82 8.71 -2.49 1.11
C TYR A 82 9.32 -1.66 2.21
N GLU A 83 8.57 -0.70 2.73
CA GLU A 83 9.05 0.15 3.82
C GLU A 83 8.08 0.07 4.98
N LEU A 84 8.60 -0.29 6.14
CA LEU A 84 7.84 -0.38 7.38
C LEU A 84 8.35 0.69 8.33
N LEU A 85 7.71 1.85 8.30
CA LEU A 85 8.16 3.02 9.05
C LEU A 85 7.21 3.28 10.22
N GLY A 86 7.76 3.53 11.40
CA GLY A 86 6.97 3.76 12.61
C GLY A 86 7.14 5.15 13.20
N ASN A 87 7.70 6.09 12.46
CA ASN A 87 8.09 7.39 12.99
C ASN A 87 6.97 8.44 13.02
N LEU A 88 6.09 8.45 12.03
CA LEU A 88 5.00 9.44 11.93
C LEU A 88 3.67 8.88 12.43
N VAL A 89 3.37 7.64 12.05
CA VAL A 89 2.13 6.97 12.43
C VAL A 89 2.50 5.70 13.19
N PRO A 90 2.33 5.68 14.53
CA PRO A 90 2.70 4.51 15.34
C PRO A 90 1.61 3.43 15.27
N HIS A 91 1.39 2.89 14.08
CA HIS A 91 0.44 1.83 13.78
C HIS A 91 0.99 1.05 12.59
N VAL A 92 1.07 -0.27 12.70
CA VAL A 92 1.68 -1.12 11.68
C VAL A 92 1.06 -0.84 10.31
N HIS A 93 1.89 -0.38 9.41
CA HIS A 93 1.54 -0.18 8.00
C HIS A 93 2.80 -0.35 7.15
N THR A 94 2.60 -0.79 5.92
CA THR A 94 3.70 -1.09 4.99
C THR A 94 3.51 -0.28 3.72
N HIS A 95 4.52 0.50 3.36
CA HIS A 95 4.58 1.18 2.07
C HIS A 95 5.12 0.21 1.04
N ILE A 96 4.44 0.08 -0.10
CA ILE A 96 4.90 -0.72 -1.23
C ILE A 96 5.14 0.22 -2.39
N VAL A 97 6.38 0.28 -2.85
CA VAL A 97 6.81 1.19 -3.91
C VAL A 97 7.27 0.38 -5.11
N PRO A 98 6.46 0.32 -6.19
CA PRO A 98 6.92 -0.30 -7.43
C PRO A 98 8.10 0.47 -8.02
N ARG A 99 9.11 -0.26 -8.47
CA ARG A 99 10.31 0.32 -9.08
C ARG A 99 10.40 -0.12 -10.54
N TYR A 100 10.92 0.76 -11.38
CA TYR A 100 10.88 0.59 -12.84
C TYR A 100 12.28 0.71 -13.45
N VAL A 101 12.45 0.21 -14.68
CA VAL A 101 13.74 0.25 -15.41
C VAL A 101 14.22 1.70 -15.57
N ASP A 102 13.29 2.61 -15.84
CA ASP A 102 13.58 4.05 -16.04
C ASP A 102 13.49 4.87 -14.76
N ASP A 103 13.59 4.21 -13.61
CA ASP A 103 13.52 4.85 -12.30
C ASP A 103 14.57 5.96 -12.15
N PRO A 104 14.18 7.19 -11.77
CA PRO A 104 15.14 8.30 -11.63
C PRO A 104 16.14 8.11 -10.49
N CYS A 105 15.82 7.24 -9.52
CA CYS A 105 16.68 6.98 -8.37
C CYS A 105 16.81 5.48 -8.13
N PRO A 106 17.40 4.74 -9.08
CA PRO A 106 17.51 3.28 -8.92
C PRO A 106 18.37 2.92 -7.70
N ASN A 107 18.00 1.84 -7.02
CA ASN A 107 18.73 1.27 -5.88
C ASN A 107 18.77 2.15 -4.62
N THR A 108 17.88 3.16 -4.55
CA THR A 108 17.78 4.02 -3.36
C THR A 108 16.32 4.10 -2.90
N PRO A 109 16.09 4.32 -1.59
CA PRO A 109 14.74 4.59 -1.11
C PRO A 109 14.18 5.86 -1.76
N ILE A 110 12.88 5.88 -1.98
CA ILE A 110 12.21 7.06 -2.49
C ILE A 110 12.04 8.07 -1.36
N LYS A 111 12.42 9.30 -1.62
CA LYS A 111 12.32 10.38 -0.64
C LYS A 111 10.91 11.00 -0.69
N PRO A 112 10.35 11.41 0.48
CA PRO A 112 8.99 11.95 0.54
C PRO A 112 8.72 13.13 -0.40
N TRP A 113 9.71 13.97 -0.62
CA TRP A 113 9.55 15.15 -1.49
C TRP A 113 9.53 14.83 -2.99
N ALA A 114 9.70 13.56 -3.35
CA ALA A 114 9.57 13.12 -4.74
C ALA A 114 8.12 12.81 -5.11
N LEU A 115 7.16 13.05 -4.22
CA LEU A 115 5.75 12.75 -4.48
C LEU A 115 5.15 13.70 -5.51
N HIS A 116 4.36 13.12 -6.42
CA HIS A 116 3.62 13.84 -7.44
C HIS A 116 2.15 13.43 -7.38
N ALA A 117 1.25 14.41 -7.58
CA ALA A 117 -0.18 14.10 -7.61
C ALA A 117 -0.51 13.23 -8.83
N VAL A 118 -1.22 12.14 -8.60
CA VAL A 118 -1.74 11.28 -9.67
C VAL A 118 -3.03 11.94 -10.20
N PRO A 119 -3.16 12.16 -11.53
CA PRO A 119 -4.39 12.71 -12.08
C PRO A 119 -5.60 11.85 -11.68
N GLU A 120 -6.72 12.50 -11.35
CA GLU A 120 -7.92 11.83 -10.82
C GLU A 120 -8.40 10.69 -11.72
N GLU A 121 -8.45 10.92 -13.03
CA GLU A 121 -8.90 9.91 -13.99
C GLU A 121 -7.96 8.69 -14.01
N ALA A 122 -6.65 8.92 -13.94
CA ALA A 122 -5.67 7.84 -13.88
C ALA A 122 -5.80 7.06 -12.58
N LEU A 123 -5.98 7.76 -11.47
CA LEU A 123 -6.15 7.13 -10.15
C LEU A 123 -7.38 6.22 -10.13
N GLU A 124 -8.52 6.70 -10.62
CA GLU A 124 -9.76 5.92 -10.67
C GLU A 124 -9.61 4.67 -11.56
N GLU A 125 -8.98 4.78 -12.71
CA GLU A 125 -8.74 3.66 -13.61
C GLU A 125 -7.78 2.63 -12.97
N GLN A 126 -6.73 3.08 -12.33
CA GLN A 126 -5.78 2.20 -11.64
C GLN A 126 -6.48 1.44 -10.51
N VAL A 127 -7.29 2.12 -9.71
CA VAL A 127 -8.06 1.49 -8.63
C VAL A 127 -9.02 0.45 -9.18
N ARG A 128 -9.71 0.77 -10.27
CA ARG A 128 -10.63 -0.16 -10.93
C ARG A 128 -9.90 -1.45 -11.33
N ARG A 129 -8.73 -1.32 -11.95
CA ARG A 129 -7.93 -2.47 -12.38
C ARG A 129 -7.41 -3.30 -11.20
N LEU A 130 -6.98 -2.64 -10.13
CA LEU A 130 -6.56 -3.32 -8.92
C LEU A 130 -7.71 -4.11 -8.28
N ARG A 131 -8.89 -3.49 -8.18
CA ARG A 131 -10.07 -4.17 -7.64
C ARG A 131 -10.46 -5.38 -8.47
N MET A 132 -10.34 -5.30 -9.79
CA MET A 132 -10.63 -6.43 -10.68
C MET A 132 -9.71 -7.62 -10.40
N PHE A 133 -8.47 -7.38 -10.02
CA PHE A 133 -7.55 -8.46 -9.68
C PHE A 133 -8.11 -9.34 -8.56
N PHE A 134 -8.78 -8.74 -7.56
CA PHE A 134 -9.33 -9.47 -6.43
C PHE A 134 -10.73 -10.01 -6.68
N ALA A 135 -11.39 -9.62 -7.75
CA ALA A 135 -12.76 -10.03 -8.08
C ALA A 135 -12.85 -11.39 -8.76
N THR A 136 -11.73 -11.96 -9.17
CA THR A 136 -11.71 -13.24 -9.89
C THR A 136 -11.53 -14.43 -8.97
#